data_c4171599c3e895cb6e4d0dc6d072265a
#
_entry.id   c4171599c3e895cb6e4d0dc6d072265a
#
_cell.length_a   1.000
_cell.length_b   1.000
_cell.length_c   1.000
_cell.angle_alpha   90.00
_cell.angle_beta   90.00
_cell.angle_gamma   90.00
#
_symmetry.space_group_name_H-M   'P 1'
#
loop_
_entity.id
_entity.type
_entity.pdbx_description
1 polymer ?
#
loop_
_entity_poly.entity_id
_entity_poly.type
_entity_poly.pdbx_seq_one_letter_code
_entity_poly.pdbx_strand_id
1 'polypeptide(L)'
;MTIEEYLAWDQEREIGGRYELHNGKIVEANAERLAHAVVKGRVYSALEKAIAQAGAPCQVLPDGMAVAAGKNTVFEPDAQVYCGPPLDDDTLLVPSPLIVVEVLSPSTRRKDIGIKMTRYFLNESIQHYLMVVIEDKKIVHHKRMRGGEISTRIIAGGDLELDPPGLIVPVAGIFGHI
;
A
#
# COMPACT_ATOMS: atom_id res chain seq x y z
N MET A 1 8.87 -0.79 -21.19
CA MET A 1 8.65 -2.12 -20.61
C MET A 1 7.21 -2.21 -20.15
N THR A 2 6.54 -3.32 -20.46
CA THR A 2 5.19 -3.63 -19.96
C THR A 2 5.26 -4.21 -18.54
N ILE A 3 4.10 -4.44 -17.91
CA ILE A 3 4.04 -5.09 -16.60
C ILE A 3 4.54 -6.54 -16.68
N GLU A 4 4.13 -7.28 -17.71
CA GLU A 4 4.52 -8.68 -17.91
C GLU A 4 6.04 -8.80 -18.11
N GLU A 5 6.63 -7.92 -18.93
CA GLU A 5 8.08 -7.87 -19.13
C GLU A 5 8.84 -7.54 -17.84
N TYR A 6 8.28 -6.66 -16.99
CA TYR A 6 8.86 -6.34 -15.69
C TYR A 6 8.81 -7.50 -14.72
N LEU A 7 7.67 -8.19 -14.58
CA LEU A 7 7.53 -9.33 -13.69
C LEU A 7 8.43 -10.48 -14.09
N ALA A 8 8.56 -10.77 -15.40
CA ALA A 8 9.49 -11.77 -15.91
C ALA A 8 10.95 -11.39 -15.60
N TRP A 9 11.33 -10.14 -15.85
CA TRP A 9 12.66 -9.62 -15.51
C TRP A 9 12.96 -9.73 -14.02
N ASP A 10 12.00 -9.39 -13.16
CA ASP A 10 12.17 -9.42 -11.70
C ASP A 10 12.38 -10.83 -11.16
N GLN A 11 11.75 -11.84 -11.75
CA GLN A 11 11.94 -13.24 -11.41
C GLN A 11 13.28 -13.80 -11.90
N GLU A 12 13.74 -13.38 -13.07
CA GLU A 12 14.95 -13.93 -13.71
C GLU A 12 16.24 -13.24 -13.27
N ARG A 13 16.16 -12.06 -12.63
CA ARG A 13 17.34 -11.29 -12.25
C ARG A 13 18.17 -11.99 -11.19
N GLU A 14 19.46 -12.05 -11.41
CA GLU A 14 20.45 -12.59 -10.47
C GLU A 14 20.87 -11.58 -9.40
N ILE A 15 20.61 -10.28 -9.64
CA ILE A 15 20.98 -9.18 -8.74
C ILE A 15 19.88 -8.98 -7.71
N GLY A 16 20.24 -9.05 -6.41
CA GLY A 16 19.33 -8.73 -5.31
C GLY A 16 18.92 -7.26 -5.34
N GLY A 17 17.91 -6.89 -4.53
CA GLY A 17 17.40 -5.53 -4.43
C GLY A 17 15.87 -5.50 -4.59
N ARG A 18 15.28 -4.33 -4.32
CA ARG A 18 13.85 -4.07 -4.52
C ARG A 18 13.70 -3.08 -5.66
N TYR A 19 12.76 -3.33 -6.54
CA TYR A 19 12.53 -2.50 -7.71
C TYR A 19 11.05 -2.25 -7.91
N GLU A 20 10.72 -1.14 -8.55
CA GLU A 20 9.37 -0.79 -9.01
C GLU A 20 9.42 -0.43 -10.49
N LEU A 21 8.30 -0.52 -11.19
CA LEU A 21 8.15 -0.07 -12.56
C LEU A 21 7.42 1.27 -12.61
N HIS A 22 8.11 2.33 -13.00
CA HIS A 22 7.55 3.67 -13.12
C HIS A 22 7.48 4.09 -14.60
N ASN A 23 6.28 4.12 -15.19
CA ASN A 23 6.08 4.49 -16.61
C ASN A 23 6.98 3.69 -17.57
N GLY A 24 7.10 2.39 -17.36
CA GLY A 24 7.91 1.50 -18.19
C GLY A 24 9.42 1.54 -17.93
N LYS A 25 9.86 2.20 -16.85
CA LYS A 25 11.27 2.26 -16.41
C LYS A 25 11.43 1.61 -15.04
N ILE A 26 12.44 0.77 -14.91
CA ILE A 26 12.82 0.14 -13.64
C ILE A 26 13.44 1.19 -12.73
N VAL A 27 12.99 1.25 -11.48
CA VAL A 27 13.48 2.15 -10.43
C VAL A 27 13.85 1.32 -9.21
N GLU A 28 15.08 1.44 -8.75
CA GLU A 28 15.56 0.76 -7.55
C GLU A 28 15.02 1.46 -6.28
N ALA A 29 14.54 0.66 -5.33
CA ALA A 29 14.13 1.14 -4.02
C ALA A 29 15.32 1.21 -3.06
N ASN A 30 15.38 2.25 -2.25
CA ASN A 30 16.44 2.44 -1.26
C ASN A 30 16.24 1.52 -0.04
N ALA A 31 17.36 1.26 0.68
CA ALA A 31 17.32 0.59 1.97
C ALA A 31 16.47 1.38 2.99
N GLU A 32 15.75 0.66 3.83
CA GLU A 32 14.83 1.23 4.80
C GLU A 32 15.52 1.53 6.14
N ARG A 33 15.01 2.54 6.84
CA ARG A 33 15.40 2.82 8.23
C ARG A 33 14.57 1.96 9.19
N LEU A 34 15.13 1.66 10.37
CA LEU A 34 14.45 0.89 11.42
C LEU A 34 13.05 1.42 11.74
N ALA A 35 12.90 2.73 11.92
CA ALA A 35 11.60 3.35 12.23
C ALA A 35 10.54 3.04 11.15
N HIS A 36 10.95 3.03 9.87
CA HIS A 36 10.08 2.68 8.75
C HIS A 36 9.67 1.21 8.83
N ALA A 37 10.61 0.29 8.98
CA ALA A 37 10.33 -1.13 9.08
C ALA A 37 9.42 -1.47 10.28
N VAL A 38 9.63 -0.82 11.45
CA VAL A 38 8.78 -1.01 12.63
C VAL A 38 7.36 -0.54 12.37
N VAL A 39 7.17 0.62 11.75
CA VAL A 39 5.82 1.15 11.46
C VAL A 39 5.11 0.29 10.41
N LYS A 40 5.81 -0.23 9.39
CA LYS A 40 5.24 -1.21 8.44
C LYS A 40 4.68 -2.43 9.16
N GLY A 41 5.45 -3.03 10.06
CA GLY A 41 5.00 -4.18 10.84
C GLY A 41 3.77 -3.86 11.70
N ARG A 42 3.69 -2.65 12.28
CA ARG A 42 2.52 -2.21 13.06
C ARG A 42 1.30 -1.98 12.17
N VAL A 43 1.47 -1.39 11.00
CA VAL A 43 0.39 -1.22 10.01
C VAL A 43 -0.18 -2.58 9.63
N TYR A 44 0.68 -3.53 9.27
CA TYR A 44 0.29 -4.90 8.95
C TYR A 44 -0.55 -5.52 10.09
N SER A 45 0.00 -5.51 11.32
CA SER A 45 -0.70 -6.07 12.49
C SER A 45 -2.01 -5.37 12.82
N ALA A 46 -2.09 -4.06 12.63
CA ALA A 46 -3.31 -3.29 12.88
C ALA A 46 -4.41 -3.65 11.87
N LEU A 47 -4.06 -3.77 10.59
CA LEU A 47 -4.99 -4.21 9.53
C LEU A 47 -5.43 -5.65 9.73
N GLU A 48 -4.52 -6.57 10.06
CA GLU A 48 -4.82 -7.97 10.33
C GLU A 48 -5.84 -8.11 11.48
N LYS A 49 -5.62 -7.39 12.58
CA LYS A 49 -6.55 -7.36 13.73
C LYS A 49 -7.92 -6.79 13.34
N ALA A 50 -7.95 -5.70 12.56
CA ALA A 50 -9.19 -5.08 12.12
C ALA A 50 -9.99 -6.01 11.20
N ILE A 51 -9.32 -6.74 10.29
CA ILE A 51 -9.95 -7.77 9.44
C ILE A 51 -10.57 -8.87 10.30
N ALA A 52 -9.82 -9.40 11.26
CA ALA A 52 -10.30 -10.44 12.15
C ALA A 52 -11.51 -9.97 13.01
N GLN A 53 -11.45 -8.74 13.54
CA GLN A 53 -12.53 -8.16 14.35
C GLN A 53 -13.81 -7.90 13.53
N ALA A 54 -13.66 -7.47 12.27
CA ALA A 54 -14.78 -7.24 11.36
C ALA A 54 -15.35 -8.54 10.78
N GLY A 55 -14.65 -9.67 10.90
CA GLY A 55 -15.01 -10.90 10.19
C GLY A 55 -15.02 -10.71 8.67
N ALA A 56 -14.22 -9.78 8.15
CA ALA A 56 -14.19 -9.48 6.74
C ALA A 56 -13.48 -10.59 5.95
N PRO A 57 -13.98 -11.00 4.77
CA PRO A 57 -13.36 -12.03 3.94
C PRO A 57 -12.15 -11.45 3.18
N CYS A 58 -11.20 -10.92 3.93
CA CYS A 58 -10.05 -10.21 3.41
C CYS A 58 -8.76 -10.76 4.03
N GLN A 59 -7.65 -10.51 3.36
CA GLN A 59 -6.30 -10.76 3.88
C GLN A 59 -5.44 -9.51 3.73
N VAL A 60 -4.57 -9.28 4.70
CA VAL A 60 -3.50 -8.29 4.58
C VAL A 60 -2.27 -8.95 4.00
N LEU A 61 -1.63 -8.28 3.05
CA LEU A 61 -0.38 -8.72 2.43
C LEU A 61 0.72 -7.72 2.81
N PRO A 62 1.94 -8.21 3.14
CA PRO A 62 3.08 -7.35 3.44
C PRO A 62 3.65 -6.71 2.17
N ASP A 63 4.72 -5.94 2.32
CA ASP A 63 5.52 -5.46 1.21
C ASP A 63 6.11 -6.60 0.37
N GLY A 64 6.54 -6.28 -0.86
CA GLY A 64 7.05 -7.24 -1.83
C GLY A 64 6.00 -7.85 -2.77
N MET A 65 4.70 -7.53 -2.56
CA MET A 65 3.64 -7.94 -3.46
C MET A 65 3.28 -6.78 -4.40
N ALA A 66 3.37 -7.03 -5.70
CA ALA A 66 3.17 -6.03 -6.74
C ALA A 66 1.71 -5.60 -6.90
N VAL A 67 1.49 -4.31 -7.20
CA VAL A 67 0.20 -3.69 -7.53
C VAL A 67 0.32 -2.94 -8.84
N ALA A 68 -0.56 -3.25 -9.80
CA ALA A 68 -0.64 -2.50 -11.04
C ALA A 68 -1.25 -1.10 -10.79
N ALA A 69 -0.55 -0.07 -11.21
CA ALA A 69 -0.93 1.33 -11.06
C ALA A 69 -1.01 2.03 -12.44
N GLY A 70 -1.73 1.41 -13.38
CA GLY A 70 -1.86 1.79 -14.77
C GLY A 70 -1.24 0.75 -15.71
N LYS A 71 -1.10 1.07 -16.98
CA LYS A 71 -0.71 0.10 -18.03
C LYS A 71 0.76 -0.34 -17.98
N ASN A 72 1.64 0.50 -17.45
CA ASN A 72 3.10 0.30 -17.44
C ASN A 72 3.75 0.82 -16.15
N THR A 73 3.02 0.69 -15.05
CA THR A 73 3.47 1.09 -13.72
C THR A 73 3.10 0.00 -12.73
N VAL A 74 4.07 -0.45 -11.95
CA VAL A 74 3.93 -1.41 -10.88
C VAL A 74 4.60 -0.82 -9.66
N PHE A 75 3.89 -0.78 -8.53
CA PHE A 75 4.41 -0.41 -7.23
C PHE A 75 4.37 -1.59 -6.28
N GLU A 76 5.22 -1.56 -5.27
CA GLU A 76 5.20 -2.48 -4.13
C GLU A 76 4.85 -1.68 -2.87
N PRO A 77 3.56 -1.58 -2.50
CA PRO A 77 3.16 -0.86 -1.30
C PRO A 77 3.70 -1.55 -0.03
N ASP A 78 3.89 -0.79 1.04
CA ASP A 78 4.37 -1.30 2.32
C ASP A 78 3.39 -2.26 3.01
N ALA A 79 2.10 -2.14 2.71
CA ALA A 79 1.06 -3.12 3.02
C ALA A 79 -0.12 -2.93 2.08
N GLN A 80 -0.92 -3.99 1.90
CA GLN A 80 -2.16 -3.92 1.14
C GLN A 80 -3.20 -4.88 1.67
N VAL A 81 -4.48 -4.61 1.42
CA VAL A 81 -5.59 -5.49 1.75
C VAL A 81 -6.28 -5.94 0.48
N TYR A 82 -6.43 -7.23 0.37
CA TYR A 82 -7.13 -7.91 -0.71
C TYR A 82 -8.37 -8.62 -0.15
N CYS A 83 -9.52 -8.43 -0.79
CA CYS A 83 -10.80 -9.03 -0.40
C CYS A 83 -11.38 -9.79 -1.60
N GLY A 84 -10.98 -11.03 -1.77
CA GLY A 84 -11.38 -11.89 -2.88
C GLY A 84 -11.10 -13.36 -2.61
N PRO A 85 -11.21 -14.21 -3.61
CA PRO A 85 -10.84 -15.62 -3.49
C PRO A 85 -9.37 -15.77 -3.06
N PRO A 86 -8.98 -16.88 -2.42
CA PRO A 86 -7.57 -17.14 -2.11
C PRO A 86 -6.68 -16.96 -3.34
N LEU A 87 -5.53 -16.32 -3.15
CA LEU A 87 -4.53 -16.17 -4.19
C LEU A 87 -3.67 -17.45 -4.26
N ASP A 88 -3.19 -17.77 -5.46
CA ASP A 88 -2.23 -18.85 -5.65
C ASP A 88 -0.88 -18.47 -5.03
N ASP A 89 -0.12 -19.47 -4.55
CA ASP A 89 1.18 -19.26 -3.90
C ASP A 89 2.21 -18.55 -4.81
N ASP A 90 2.09 -18.72 -6.12
CA ASP A 90 2.96 -18.12 -7.13
C ASP A 90 2.49 -16.73 -7.59
N THR A 91 1.46 -16.15 -6.95
CA THR A 91 0.93 -14.84 -7.32
C THR A 91 1.97 -13.73 -7.05
N LEU A 92 2.37 -13.03 -8.09
CA LEU A 92 3.29 -11.87 -8.00
C LEU A 92 2.54 -10.55 -7.95
N LEU A 93 1.47 -10.43 -8.71
CA LEU A 93 0.66 -9.22 -8.87
C LEU A 93 -0.71 -9.42 -8.23
N VAL A 94 -1.03 -8.62 -7.23
CA VAL A 94 -2.35 -8.67 -6.58
C VAL A 94 -3.42 -8.15 -7.54
N PRO A 95 -4.41 -8.97 -7.93
CA PRO A 95 -5.31 -8.62 -9.05
C PRO A 95 -6.26 -7.46 -8.72
N SER A 96 -6.71 -7.36 -7.49
CA SER A 96 -7.75 -6.40 -7.07
C SER A 96 -7.51 -5.92 -5.64
N PRO A 97 -6.41 -5.22 -5.34
CA PRO A 97 -6.18 -4.68 -4.01
C PRO A 97 -7.25 -3.64 -3.67
N LEU A 98 -7.81 -3.72 -2.47
CA LEU A 98 -8.86 -2.80 -2.00
C LEU A 98 -8.28 -1.60 -1.26
N ILE A 99 -7.23 -1.85 -0.47
CA ILE A 99 -6.53 -0.85 0.33
C ILE A 99 -5.04 -0.98 0.04
N VAL A 100 -4.36 0.13 -0.21
CA VAL A 100 -2.90 0.19 -0.32
C VAL A 100 -2.34 1.18 0.68
N VAL A 101 -1.18 0.86 1.27
CA VAL A 101 -0.55 1.66 2.31
C VAL A 101 0.90 1.91 1.97
N GLU A 102 1.31 3.18 2.06
CA GLU A 102 2.71 3.62 1.97
C GLU A 102 3.12 4.27 3.28
N VAL A 103 4.21 3.83 3.86
CA VAL A 103 4.82 4.42 5.05
C VAL A 103 5.87 5.43 4.60
N LEU A 104 5.70 6.69 4.96
CA LEU A 104 6.54 7.78 4.48
C LEU A 104 7.61 8.14 5.50
N SER A 105 8.86 8.10 5.05
CA SER A 105 10.02 8.68 5.75
C SER A 105 10.34 10.08 5.20
N PRO A 106 11.18 10.87 5.89
CA PRO A 106 11.59 12.20 5.42
C PRO A 106 12.20 12.22 4.02
N SER A 107 12.90 11.14 3.66
CA SER A 107 13.58 11.00 2.37
C SER A 107 12.64 10.71 1.21
N THR A 108 11.50 10.05 1.47
CA THR A 108 10.51 9.67 0.45
C THR A 108 9.45 10.74 0.20
N ARG A 109 9.28 11.70 1.13
CA ARG A 109 8.24 12.73 1.11
C ARG A 109 8.19 13.63 -0.13
N ARG A 110 9.32 13.89 -0.78
CA ARG A 110 9.40 15.05 -1.72
C ARG A 110 9.10 14.73 -3.17
N LYS A 111 9.25 13.50 -3.64
CA LYS A 111 9.19 13.21 -5.08
C LYS A 111 7.99 12.39 -5.55
N ASP A 112 7.39 11.56 -4.68
CA ASP A 112 6.46 10.52 -5.15
C ASP A 112 5.00 10.63 -4.70
N ILE A 113 4.70 11.46 -3.69
CA ILE A 113 3.36 11.46 -3.04
C ILE A 113 2.23 11.74 -4.04
N GLY A 114 2.35 12.79 -4.83
CA GLY A 114 1.30 13.16 -5.80
C GLY A 114 1.22 12.19 -6.97
N ILE A 115 2.37 11.65 -7.39
CA ILE A 115 2.44 10.72 -8.51
C ILE A 115 1.86 9.37 -8.11
N LYS A 116 2.26 8.79 -6.97
CA LYS A 116 1.75 7.50 -6.50
C LYS A 116 0.24 7.56 -6.25
N MET A 117 -0.28 8.63 -5.64
CA MET A 117 -1.71 8.80 -5.42
C MET A 117 -2.50 8.73 -6.73
N THR A 118 -2.14 9.54 -7.71
CA THR A 118 -2.85 9.55 -9.00
C THR A 118 -2.73 8.22 -9.73
N ARG A 119 -1.60 7.55 -9.61
CA ARG A 119 -1.34 6.26 -10.25
C ARG A 119 -2.10 5.11 -9.59
N TYR A 120 -2.10 5.01 -8.25
CA TYR A 120 -2.86 3.98 -7.56
C TYR A 120 -4.35 4.03 -7.91
N PHE A 121 -4.94 5.22 -7.98
CA PHE A 121 -6.35 5.36 -8.35
C PHE A 121 -6.67 5.15 -9.83
N LEU A 122 -5.69 4.88 -10.71
CA LEU A 122 -5.96 4.29 -12.03
C LEU A 122 -6.40 2.81 -11.93
N ASN A 123 -6.08 2.14 -10.83
CA ASN A 123 -6.61 0.83 -10.51
C ASN A 123 -7.98 1.00 -9.82
N GLU A 124 -9.06 0.59 -10.51
CA GLU A 124 -10.44 0.81 -10.05
C GLU A 124 -10.80 0.03 -8.79
N SER A 125 -10.08 -1.06 -8.48
CA SER A 125 -10.31 -1.83 -7.26
C SER A 125 -9.91 -1.08 -6.00
N ILE A 126 -8.92 -0.18 -6.09
CA ILE A 126 -8.40 0.56 -4.94
C ILE A 126 -9.44 1.58 -4.46
N GLN A 127 -9.96 1.35 -3.26
CA GLN A 127 -10.91 2.23 -2.59
C GLN A 127 -10.22 3.15 -1.58
N HIS A 128 -9.11 2.69 -0.99
CA HIS A 128 -8.37 3.45 0.00
C HIS A 128 -6.87 3.44 -0.31
N TYR A 129 -6.27 4.63 -0.28
CA TYR A 129 -4.84 4.81 -0.27
C TYR A 129 -4.43 5.55 1.00
N LEU A 130 -3.58 4.93 1.81
CA LEU A 130 -3.13 5.43 3.10
C LEU A 130 -1.66 5.82 3.02
N MET A 131 -1.35 7.07 3.34
CA MET A 131 0.03 7.52 3.56
C MET A 131 0.27 7.68 5.06
N VAL A 132 1.10 6.83 5.63
CA VAL A 132 1.45 6.84 7.06
C VAL A 132 2.69 7.70 7.25
N VAL A 133 2.49 8.91 7.79
CA VAL A 133 3.56 9.91 7.97
C VAL A 133 4.15 9.79 9.37
N ILE A 134 5.32 9.12 9.48
CA ILE A 134 5.94 8.75 10.76
C ILE A 134 6.23 9.97 11.62
N GLU A 135 6.89 11.01 11.08
CA GLU A 135 7.34 12.17 11.83
C GLU A 135 6.19 12.96 12.45
N ASP A 136 5.10 13.11 11.71
CA ASP A 136 3.94 13.89 12.16
C ASP A 136 2.93 13.02 12.94
N LYS A 137 3.15 11.71 13.02
CA LYS A 137 2.20 10.73 13.57
C LYS A 137 0.79 10.92 13.00
N LYS A 138 0.70 11.02 11.67
CA LYS A 138 -0.55 11.26 10.94
C LYS A 138 -0.71 10.26 9.81
N ILE A 139 -1.95 10.00 9.47
CA ILE A 139 -2.33 9.25 8.28
C ILE A 139 -3.05 10.20 7.33
N VAL A 140 -2.57 10.31 6.10
CA VAL A 140 -3.30 10.96 5.02
C VAL A 140 -4.08 9.86 4.31
N HIS A 141 -5.39 9.89 4.44
CA HIS A 141 -6.31 8.91 3.90
C HIS A 141 -7.00 9.46 2.67
N HIS A 142 -6.71 8.87 1.53
CA HIS A 142 -7.41 9.12 0.27
C HIS A 142 -8.43 8.00 0.06
N LYS A 143 -9.70 8.38 -0.12
CA LYS A 143 -10.83 7.44 -0.32
C LYS A 143 -11.53 7.74 -1.64
N ARG A 144 -11.79 6.68 -2.43
CA ARG A 144 -12.64 6.76 -3.62
C ARG A 144 -14.11 6.90 -3.19
N MET A 145 -14.76 7.93 -3.68
CA MET A 145 -16.18 8.17 -3.46
C MET A 145 -17.02 7.58 -4.59
N ARG A 146 -18.33 7.40 -4.35
CA ARG A 146 -19.27 6.79 -5.32
C ARG A 146 -19.31 7.50 -6.68
N GLY A 147 -19.01 8.80 -6.71
CA GLY A 147 -18.93 9.62 -7.94
C GLY A 147 -17.60 9.55 -8.69
N GLY A 148 -16.61 8.76 -8.19
CA GLY A 148 -15.27 8.66 -8.75
C GLY A 148 -14.30 9.72 -8.23
N GLU A 149 -14.76 10.70 -7.46
CA GLU A 149 -13.92 11.70 -6.79
C GLU A 149 -13.09 11.05 -5.69
N ILE A 150 -11.93 11.63 -5.40
CA ILE A 150 -11.08 11.21 -4.29
C ILE A 150 -11.20 12.20 -3.14
N SER A 151 -11.77 11.73 -2.04
CA SER A 151 -11.78 12.47 -0.78
C SER A 151 -10.46 12.29 -0.03
N THR A 152 -9.95 13.35 0.58
CA THR A 152 -8.72 13.30 1.38
C THR A 152 -9.00 13.79 2.80
N ARG A 153 -8.56 13.01 3.79
CA ARG A 153 -8.63 13.35 5.22
C ARG A 153 -7.27 13.16 5.86
N ILE A 154 -6.94 14.01 6.84
CA ILE A 154 -5.74 13.88 7.68
C ILE A 154 -6.19 13.44 9.07
N ILE A 155 -5.68 12.31 9.54
CA ILE A 155 -6.09 11.66 10.78
C ILE A 155 -4.86 11.57 11.70
N ALA A 156 -4.94 12.19 12.88
CA ALA A 156 -3.86 12.24 13.86
C ALA A 156 -4.14 11.38 15.11
N GLY A 157 -5.32 10.81 15.22
CA GLY A 157 -5.74 9.98 16.37
C GLY A 157 -7.15 9.45 16.19
N GLY A 158 -7.66 8.73 17.19
CA GLY A 158 -8.94 8.06 17.10
C GLY A 158 -8.89 6.85 16.18
N ASP A 159 -10.00 6.58 15.49
CA ASP A 159 -10.18 5.44 14.64
C ASP A 159 -10.15 5.83 13.15
N LEU A 160 -9.44 5.05 12.36
CA LEU A 160 -9.46 5.12 10.91
C LEU A 160 -10.52 4.13 10.39
N GLU A 161 -11.56 4.66 9.77
CA GLU A 161 -12.63 3.88 9.18
C GLU A 161 -12.33 3.61 7.69
N LEU A 162 -12.32 2.33 7.31
CA LEU A 162 -12.05 1.86 5.94
C LEU A 162 -13.27 1.06 5.43
N ASP A 163 -14.22 1.78 4.84
CA ASP A 163 -15.43 1.20 4.26
C ASP A 163 -15.54 1.56 2.77
N PRO A 164 -15.58 0.55 1.87
CA PRO A 164 -15.43 -0.89 2.12
C PRO A 164 -14.03 -1.29 2.60
N PRO A 165 -13.82 -2.43 3.29
CA PRO A 165 -14.78 -3.50 3.61
C PRO A 165 -15.45 -3.35 4.99
N GLY A 166 -15.29 -2.24 5.70
CA GLY A 166 -15.87 -2.01 7.01
C GLY A 166 -14.88 -2.28 8.15
N LEU A 167 -13.60 -1.92 7.95
CA LEU A 167 -12.58 -2.06 9.00
C LEU A 167 -12.51 -0.79 9.87
N ILE A 168 -12.24 -1.00 11.15
CA ILE A 168 -11.92 0.07 12.11
C ILE A 168 -10.51 -0.17 12.64
N VAL A 169 -9.61 0.78 12.38
CA VAL A 169 -8.20 0.68 12.75
C VAL A 169 -7.83 1.78 13.74
N PRO A 170 -7.55 1.47 15.00
CA PRO A 170 -7.08 2.45 15.97
C PRO A 170 -5.72 3.03 15.57
N VAL A 171 -5.67 4.34 15.32
CA VAL A 171 -4.44 5.04 14.85
C VAL A 171 -3.30 4.94 15.87
N ALA A 172 -3.63 4.93 17.17
CA ALA A 172 -2.65 4.77 18.24
C ALA A 172 -1.83 3.47 18.13
N GLY A 173 -2.42 2.39 17.58
CA GLY A 173 -1.73 1.11 17.36
C GLY A 173 -0.61 1.19 16.32
N ILE A 174 -0.70 2.12 15.38
CA ILE A 174 0.28 2.31 14.30
C ILE A 174 1.49 3.09 14.80
N PHE A 175 1.26 4.16 15.56
CA PHE A 175 2.34 5.08 15.96
C PHE A 175 2.97 4.79 17.32
N GLY A 176 2.51 3.89 18.15
CA GLY A 176 3.01 3.56 19.47
C GLY A 176 4.42 4.08 19.85
N HIS A 177 4.95 3.80 21.01
CA HIS A 177 6.32 4.20 21.34
C HIS A 177 7.33 3.53 20.40
N ILE A 178 8.05 4.33 19.61
CA ILE A 178 9.23 3.91 18.82
C ILE A 178 10.44 4.19 19.66
#